data_d8e094ef8ef17c4bb1772361d29c74c1
#
_entry.id   d8e094ef8ef17c4bb1772361d29c74c1
#
_cell.length_a   1.000
_cell.length_b   1.000
_cell.length_c   1.000
_cell.angle_alpha   90.00
_cell.angle_beta   90.00
_cell.angle_gamma   90.00
#
_symmetry.space_group_name_H-M   'P 1'
#
loop_
_entity.id
_entity.type
_entity.pdbx_description
1 polymer ?
#
loop_
_entity_poly.entity_id
_entity_poly.type
_entity_poly.pdbx_seq_one_letter_code
_entity_poly.pdbx_strand_id
1 'polypeptide(L)'
;VWGTTGDMVVHPPVGKWVIASGEWLVGPTSSFGWRFGVAVLGTLSILVVGRVARRLFRSTLLGTVAAFLLAFEGHHFVHSRTGLLDLTLMFFTLTGFAALLIDRDASREVLAHRVGALDDEARLAYGPWLGLRPWRWVAGVSLGLAIGTKWSGLFALAVFGLMTVWW
;
A
#
# COMPACT_ATOMS: atom_id res chain seq x y z
N VAL A 1 3.54 34.41 -9.43
CA VAL A 1 4.75 33.58 -9.47
C VAL A 1 4.49 32.29 -10.26
N TRP A 2 3.67 32.39 -11.31
CA TRP A 2 3.33 31.27 -12.19
C TRP A 2 3.94 31.58 -13.58
N GLY A 3 5.18 31.25 -13.78
CA GLY A 3 5.81 31.53 -15.07
C GLY A 3 7.32 31.35 -15.15
N THR A 4 7.94 30.69 -14.20
CA THR A 4 9.33 30.28 -14.35
C THR A 4 9.37 28.98 -15.12
N THR A 5 9.83 29.08 -16.35
CA THR A 5 10.17 27.95 -17.20
C THR A 5 11.22 27.10 -16.49
N GLY A 6 10.92 25.81 -16.27
CA GLY A 6 11.96 24.83 -16.02
C GLY A 6 12.23 24.44 -14.58
N ASP A 7 11.27 24.52 -13.68
CA ASP A 7 11.40 23.86 -12.37
C ASP A 7 11.47 22.34 -12.58
N MET A 8 12.64 21.78 -12.33
CA MET A 8 12.86 20.33 -12.42
C MET A 8 11.98 19.62 -11.41
N VAL A 9 10.96 18.91 -11.89
CA VAL A 9 10.05 18.13 -11.03
C VAL A 9 10.79 16.84 -10.64
N VAL A 10 11.44 16.86 -9.48
CA VAL A 10 12.24 15.73 -8.97
C VAL A 10 11.36 14.53 -8.64
N HIS A 11 10.13 14.75 -8.19
CA HIS A 11 9.21 13.70 -7.77
C HIS A 11 7.88 13.74 -8.52
N PRO A 12 7.31 12.56 -8.85
CA PRO A 12 5.98 12.45 -9.44
C PRO A 12 4.88 13.11 -8.57
N PRO A 13 3.68 13.38 -9.14
CA PRO A 13 2.73 14.30 -8.54
C PRO A 13 1.85 13.75 -7.42
N VAL A 14 1.71 12.41 -7.25
CA VAL A 14 0.71 11.81 -6.34
C VAL A 14 0.87 12.29 -4.90
N GLY A 15 2.08 12.33 -4.38
CA GLY A 15 2.31 12.82 -3.02
C GLY A 15 1.96 14.30 -2.85
N LYS A 16 2.18 15.11 -3.90
CA LYS A 16 1.77 16.52 -3.93
C LYS A 16 0.25 16.66 -3.95
N TRP A 17 -0.46 15.78 -4.65
CA TRP A 17 -1.93 15.76 -4.64
C TRP A 17 -2.51 15.42 -3.26
N VAL A 18 -1.85 14.54 -2.50
CA VAL A 18 -2.25 14.26 -1.11
C VAL A 18 -2.14 15.51 -0.25
N ILE A 19 -1.07 16.29 -0.40
CA ILE A 19 -0.90 17.57 0.31
C ILE A 19 -1.95 18.57 -0.16
N ALA A 20 -2.08 18.76 -1.47
CA ALA A 20 -3.02 19.68 -2.08
C ALA A 20 -4.48 19.38 -1.71
N SER A 21 -4.85 18.11 -1.52
CA SER A 21 -6.20 17.74 -1.07
C SER A 21 -6.52 18.29 0.33
N GLY A 22 -5.55 18.31 1.22
CA GLY A 22 -5.71 18.91 2.55
C GLY A 22 -5.79 20.44 2.50
N GLU A 23 -4.97 21.08 1.64
CA GLU A 23 -5.03 22.52 1.42
C GLU A 23 -6.35 22.94 0.79
N TRP A 24 -6.88 22.14 -0.11
CA TRP A 24 -8.20 22.38 -0.72
C TRP A 24 -9.33 22.30 0.29
N LEU A 25 -9.28 21.37 1.26
CA LEU A 25 -10.33 21.18 2.29
C LEU A 25 -10.27 22.26 3.38
N VAL A 26 -9.09 22.68 3.78
CA VAL A 26 -8.88 23.49 5.00
C VAL A 26 -8.42 24.92 4.67
N GLY A 27 -7.95 25.13 3.45
CA GLY A 27 -7.40 26.40 2.98
C GLY A 27 -5.88 26.38 2.81
N PRO A 28 -5.37 27.04 1.74
CA PRO A 28 -3.95 26.98 1.36
C PRO A 28 -3.02 27.76 2.30
N THR A 29 -3.59 28.66 3.11
CA THR A 29 -2.82 29.44 4.12
C THR A 29 -2.79 28.78 5.48
N SER A 30 -3.56 27.70 5.67
CA SER A 30 -3.63 26.99 6.93
C SER A 30 -2.42 26.06 7.12
N SER A 31 -1.71 26.22 8.23
CA SER A 31 -0.64 25.29 8.63
C SER A 31 -1.15 23.87 8.89
N PHE A 32 -2.45 23.72 9.10
CA PHE A 32 -3.11 22.41 9.24
C PHE A 32 -3.42 21.79 7.88
N GLY A 33 -3.78 22.59 6.86
CA GLY A 33 -4.19 22.13 5.53
C GLY A 33 -3.16 21.21 4.88
N TRP A 34 -1.91 21.67 4.73
CA TRP A 34 -0.86 20.89 4.07
C TRP A 34 -0.41 19.64 4.84
N ARG A 35 -0.76 19.55 6.15
CA ARG A 35 -0.47 18.37 6.99
C ARG A 35 -1.60 17.36 7.01
N PHE A 36 -2.82 17.78 6.75
CA PHE A 36 -4.03 16.97 6.95
C PHE A 36 -3.99 15.66 6.17
N GLY A 37 -3.75 15.71 4.86
CA GLY A 37 -3.71 14.51 4.02
C GLY A 37 -2.66 13.49 4.50
N VAL A 38 -1.48 13.97 4.85
CA VAL A 38 -0.39 13.12 5.34
C VAL A 38 -0.71 12.54 6.72
N ALA A 39 -1.31 13.31 7.63
CA ALA A 39 -1.72 12.83 8.94
C ALA A 39 -2.80 11.72 8.85
N VAL A 40 -3.74 11.85 7.93
CA VAL A 40 -4.74 10.81 7.64
C VAL A 40 -4.06 9.53 7.16
N LEU A 41 -3.15 9.61 6.18
CA LEU A 41 -2.41 8.44 5.70
C LEU A 41 -1.56 7.80 6.79
N GLY A 42 -0.92 8.62 7.64
CA GLY A 42 -0.16 8.14 8.79
C GLY A 42 -1.03 7.36 9.77
N THR A 43 -2.20 7.88 10.09
CA THR A 43 -3.16 7.18 10.97
C THR A 43 -3.66 5.87 10.34
N LEU A 44 -4.01 5.90 9.06
CA LEU A 44 -4.46 4.71 8.34
C LEU A 44 -3.37 3.64 8.23
N SER A 45 -2.10 4.04 8.10
CA SER A 45 -0.99 3.10 8.02
C SER A 45 -0.84 2.24 9.29
N ILE A 46 -1.13 2.80 10.47
CA ILE A 46 -1.15 2.07 11.74
C ILE A 46 -2.17 0.93 11.69
N LEU A 47 -3.38 1.23 11.18
CA LEU A 47 -4.42 0.22 11.03
C LEU A 47 -4.04 -0.85 10.02
N VAL A 48 -3.42 -0.46 8.90
CA VAL A 48 -2.98 -1.41 7.87
C VAL A 48 -1.88 -2.32 8.41
N VAL A 49 -0.87 -1.79 9.11
CA VAL A 49 0.20 -2.60 9.75
C VAL A 49 -0.41 -3.60 10.73
N GLY A 50 -1.32 -3.16 11.59
CA GLY A 50 -2.00 -4.05 12.53
C GLY A 50 -2.76 -5.18 11.83
N ARG A 51 -3.45 -4.86 10.72
CA ARG A 51 -4.18 -5.86 9.91
C ARG A 51 -3.23 -6.83 9.21
N VAL A 52 -2.14 -6.33 8.63
CA VAL A 52 -1.10 -7.14 7.98
C VAL A 52 -0.45 -8.07 8.99
N ALA A 53 0.01 -7.56 10.13
CA ALA A 53 0.65 -8.36 11.16
C ALA A 53 -0.30 -9.42 11.74
N ARG A 54 -1.55 -9.06 12.04
CA ARG A 54 -2.57 -10.00 12.49
C ARG A 54 -2.76 -11.14 11.48
N ARG A 55 -2.76 -10.83 10.19
CA ARG A 55 -2.94 -11.82 9.11
C ARG A 55 -1.73 -12.74 8.97
N LEU A 56 -0.52 -12.17 8.98
CA LEU A 56 0.73 -12.92 8.87
C LEU A 56 0.96 -13.87 10.04
N PHE A 57 0.76 -13.39 11.26
CA PHE A 57 1.02 -14.15 12.49
C PHE A 57 -0.22 -14.89 13.03
N ARG A 58 -1.37 -14.72 12.39
CA ARG A 58 -2.67 -15.27 12.83
C ARG A 58 -2.97 -14.97 14.30
N SER A 59 -2.50 -13.84 14.81
CA SER A 59 -2.61 -13.42 16.21
C SER A 59 -3.06 -11.96 16.28
N THR A 60 -4.19 -11.74 16.96
CA THR A 60 -4.70 -10.39 17.23
C THR A 60 -3.75 -9.63 18.14
N LEU A 61 -3.15 -10.31 19.11
CA LEU A 61 -2.16 -9.70 20.01
C LEU A 61 -0.96 -9.12 19.23
N LEU A 62 -0.35 -9.95 18.37
CA LEU A 62 0.79 -9.49 17.56
C LEU A 62 0.40 -8.37 16.59
N GLY A 63 -0.81 -8.42 16.03
CA GLY A 63 -1.33 -7.32 15.21
C GLY A 63 -1.48 -6.02 16.00
N THR A 64 -2.01 -6.10 17.21
CA THR A 64 -2.16 -4.93 18.10
C THR A 64 -0.80 -4.39 18.52
N VAL A 65 0.13 -5.26 18.90
CA VAL A 65 1.49 -4.85 19.26
C VAL A 65 2.19 -4.16 18.09
N ALA A 66 2.09 -4.70 16.88
CA ALA A 66 2.69 -4.08 15.70
C ALA A 66 2.10 -2.69 15.41
N ALA A 67 0.77 -2.53 15.51
CA ALA A 67 0.11 -1.24 15.35
C ALA A 67 0.54 -0.25 16.43
N PHE A 68 0.63 -0.71 17.68
CA PHE A 68 1.07 0.10 18.82
C PHE A 68 2.53 0.58 18.64
N LEU A 69 3.43 -0.32 18.29
CA LEU A 69 4.84 0.02 18.04
C LEU A 69 4.98 1.07 16.95
N LEU A 70 4.24 0.93 15.83
CA LEU A 70 4.26 1.93 14.77
C LEU A 70 3.66 3.27 15.23
N ALA A 71 2.61 3.26 16.04
CA ALA A 71 1.97 4.48 16.55
C ALA A 71 2.90 5.31 17.44
N PHE A 72 3.80 4.66 18.17
CA PHE A 72 4.76 5.30 19.08
C PHE A 72 6.16 5.42 18.46
N GLU A 73 6.37 4.95 17.23
CA GLU A 73 7.63 5.08 16.54
C GLU A 73 7.86 6.55 16.14
N GLY A 74 8.96 7.13 16.63
CA GLY A 74 9.25 8.55 16.49
C GLY A 74 9.38 9.04 15.06
N HIS A 75 10.00 8.25 14.18
CA HIS A 75 10.16 8.59 12.77
C HIS A 75 8.81 8.65 12.05
N HIS A 76 7.96 7.63 12.26
CA HIS A 76 6.60 7.61 11.73
C HIS A 76 5.76 8.79 12.23
N PHE A 77 5.87 9.11 13.52
CA PHE A 77 5.16 10.23 14.12
C PHE A 77 5.57 11.56 13.47
N VAL A 78 6.86 11.81 13.27
CA VAL A 78 7.36 13.03 12.62
C VAL A 78 6.91 13.10 11.18
N HIS A 79 7.05 12.03 10.42
CA HIS A 79 6.62 11.97 9.01
C HIS A 79 5.11 12.15 8.82
N SER A 80 4.31 11.71 9.79
CA SER A 80 2.84 11.89 9.77
C SER A 80 2.41 13.36 10.01
N ARG A 81 3.31 14.23 10.45
CA ARG A 81 3.04 15.63 10.76
C ARG A 81 3.76 16.63 9.85
N THR A 82 4.62 16.11 9.00
CA THR A 82 5.35 16.91 8.01
C THR A 82 4.89 16.49 6.61
N GLY A 83 4.70 17.43 5.70
CA GLY A 83 4.24 17.16 4.33
C GLY A 83 5.30 16.45 3.47
N LEU A 84 5.98 15.42 4.01
CA LEU A 84 6.98 14.64 3.30
C LEU A 84 6.33 13.53 2.48
N LEU A 85 6.85 13.33 1.27
CA LEU A 85 6.35 12.33 0.33
C LEU A 85 6.60 10.89 0.79
N ASP A 86 7.56 10.69 1.69
CA ASP A 86 8.00 9.36 2.14
C ASP A 86 6.88 8.61 2.88
N LEU A 87 6.07 9.30 3.67
CA LEU A 87 4.91 8.68 4.31
C LEU A 87 3.86 8.24 3.29
N THR A 88 3.59 9.06 2.28
CA THR A 88 2.66 8.72 1.20
C THR A 88 3.15 7.50 0.42
N LEU A 89 4.44 7.46 0.10
CA LEU A 89 5.09 6.30 -0.53
C LEU A 89 4.94 5.05 0.34
N MET A 90 5.27 5.15 1.62
CA MET A 90 5.16 4.03 2.58
C MET A 90 3.72 3.52 2.67
N PHE A 91 2.74 4.41 2.78
CA PHE A 91 1.33 4.04 2.88
C PHE A 91 0.87 3.25 1.65
N PHE A 92 1.15 3.72 0.44
CA PHE A 92 0.76 3.01 -0.78
C PHE A 92 1.54 1.71 -0.99
N THR A 93 2.80 1.66 -0.61
CA THR A 93 3.59 0.42 -0.62
C THR A 93 3.00 -0.61 0.35
N LEU A 94 2.67 -0.18 1.56
CA LEU A 94 2.08 -1.03 2.59
C LEU A 94 0.68 -1.54 2.20
N THR A 95 -0.16 -0.69 1.61
CA THR A 95 -1.49 -1.09 1.12
C THR A 95 -1.39 -2.04 -0.07
N GLY A 96 -0.43 -1.84 -0.96
CA GLY A 96 -0.11 -2.78 -2.03
C GLY A 96 0.27 -4.17 -1.49
N PHE A 97 1.16 -4.21 -0.51
CA PHE A 97 1.53 -5.46 0.17
C PHE A 97 0.35 -6.12 0.88
N ALA A 98 -0.46 -5.35 1.60
CA ALA A 98 -1.66 -5.85 2.28
C ALA A 98 -2.65 -6.48 1.30
N ALA A 99 -2.87 -5.84 0.15
CA ALA A 99 -3.74 -6.35 -0.90
C ALA A 99 -3.20 -7.65 -1.52
N LEU A 100 -1.89 -7.75 -1.79
CA LEU A 100 -1.25 -8.99 -2.26
C LEU A 100 -1.39 -10.13 -1.25
N LEU A 101 -1.27 -9.83 0.02
CA LEU A 101 -1.43 -10.82 1.09
C LEU A 101 -2.86 -11.37 1.15
N ILE A 102 -3.87 -10.50 0.97
CA ILE A 102 -5.27 -10.90 0.89
C ILE A 102 -5.52 -11.73 -0.36
N ASP A 103 -4.98 -11.30 -1.49
CA ASP A 103 -5.10 -12.00 -2.77
C ASP A 103 -4.48 -13.40 -2.71
N ARG A 104 -3.31 -13.55 -2.08
CA ARG A 104 -2.66 -14.86 -1.84
C ARG A 104 -3.58 -15.80 -1.08
N ASP A 105 -4.11 -15.34 0.05
CA ASP A 105 -4.91 -16.21 0.92
C ASP A 105 -6.22 -16.61 0.24
N ALA A 106 -6.91 -15.66 -0.42
CA ALA A 106 -8.11 -15.94 -1.21
C ALA A 106 -7.84 -16.90 -2.38
N SER A 107 -6.69 -16.72 -3.05
CA SER A 107 -6.29 -17.61 -4.16
C SER A 107 -5.99 -19.03 -3.69
N ARG A 108 -5.35 -19.19 -2.54
CA ARG A 108 -5.06 -20.50 -1.94
C ARG A 108 -6.34 -21.25 -1.54
N GLU A 109 -7.31 -20.51 -1.00
CA GLU A 109 -8.62 -21.09 -0.64
C GLU A 109 -9.36 -21.59 -1.90
N VAL A 110 -9.45 -20.77 -2.94
CA VAL A 110 -10.05 -21.16 -4.22
C VAL A 110 -9.30 -22.33 -4.86
N LEU A 111 -7.97 -22.32 -4.81
CA LEU A 111 -7.14 -23.39 -5.36
C LEU A 111 -7.40 -24.71 -4.63
N ALA A 112 -7.42 -24.70 -3.31
CA ALA A 112 -7.69 -25.90 -2.50
C ALA A 112 -9.03 -26.54 -2.84
N HIS A 113 -10.09 -25.73 -2.99
CA HIS A 113 -11.41 -26.22 -3.39
C HIS A 113 -11.42 -26.79 -4.80
N ARG A 114 -10.75 -26.15 -5.76
CA ARG A 114 -10.78 -26.56 -7.17
C ARG A 114 -9.89 -27.77 -7.44
N VAL A 115 -8.73 -27.86 -6.82
CA VAL A 115 -7.85 -29.03 -6.98
C VAL A 115 -8.51 -30.29 -6.43
N GLY A 116 -9.22 -30.20 -5.30
CA GLY A 116 -9.97 -31.32 -4.74
C GLY A 116 -11.13 -31.82 -5.62
N ALA A 117 -11.55 -31.02 -6.61
CA ALA A 117 -12.63 -31.36 -7.56
C ALA A 117 -12.11 -31.77 -8.96
N LEU A 118 -10.80 -31.88 -9.16
CA LEU A 118 -10.19 -32.26 -10.45
C LEU A 118 -9.77 -33.73 -10.41
N ASP A 119 -10.40 -34.54 -11.23
CA ASP A 119 -10.05 -35.97 -11.42
C ASP A 119 -9.03 -36.19 -12.55
N ASP A 120 -8.60 -35.14 -13.26
CA ASP A 120 -7.77 -35.20 -14.44
C ASP A 120 -6.37 -34.64 -14.20
N GLU A 121 -5.33 -35.48 -14.26
CA GLU A 121 -3.91 -35.11 -14.08
C GLU A 121 -3.43 -34.07 -15.09
N ALA A 122 -3.97 -34.06 -16.32
CA ALA A 122 -3.58 -33.09 -17.34
C ALA A 122 -4.04 -31.66 -16.96
N ARG A 123 -5.17 -31.53 -16.30
CA ARG A 123 -5.67 -30.23 -15.80
C ARG A 123 -4.92 -29.73 -14.58
N LEU A 124 -4.32 -30.62 -13.81
CA LEU A 124 -3.46 -30.27 -12.67
C LEU A 124 -2.15 -29.62 -13.13
N ALA A 125 -1.62 -30.03 -14.29
CA ALA A 125 -0.37 -29.49 -14.83
C ALA A 125 -0.44 -27.98 -15.21
N TYR A 126 -1.60 -27.53 -15.69
CA TYR A 126 -1.83 -26.13 -16.08
C TYR A 126 -2.46 -25.29 -14.95
N GLY A 127 -2.92 -25.95 -13.90
CA GLY A 127 -3.64 -25.32 -12.77
C GLY A 127 -5.05 -24.83 -13.14
N PRO A 128 -5.97 -24.77 -12.18
CA PRO A 128 -7.31 -24.25 -12.40
C PRO A 128 -7.31 -22.72 -12.54
N TRP A 129 -8.19 -22.21 -13.41
CA TRP A 129 -8.38 -20.76 -13.51
C TRP A 129 -8.95 -20.20 -12.20
N LEU A 130 -8.25 -19.24 -11.59
CA LEU A 130 -8.60 -18.70 -10.26
C LEU A 130 -9.72 -17.64 -10.30
N GLY A 131 -10.18 -17.25 -11.50
CA GLY A 131 -11.21 -16.23 -11.67
C GLY A 131 -10.71 -14.80 -11.49
N LEU A 132 -11.64 -13.88 -11.21
CA LEU A 132 -11.31 -12.48 -10.95
C LEU A 132 -10.60 -12.34 -9.61
N ARG A 133 -9.50 -11.59 -9.62
CA ARG A 133 -8.65 -11.34 -8.45
C ARG A 133 -8.64 -9.85 -8.12
N PRO A 134 -9.71 -9.32 -7.50
CA PRO A 134 -9.85 -7.88 -7.27
C PRO A 134 -8.73 -7.30 -6.42
N TRP A 135 -8.20 -8.06 -5.48
CA TRP A 135 -7.10 -7.62 -4.63
C TRP A 135 -5.78 -7.41 -5.39
N ARG A 136 -5.57 -8.10 -6.51
CA ARG A 136 -4.45 -7.80 -7.42
C ARG A 136 -4.59 -6.43 -8.09
N TRP A 137 -5.80 -6.05 -8.46
CA TRP A 137 -6.05 -4.72 -8.99
C TRP A 137 -5.80 -3.64 -7.94
N VAL A 138 -6.28 -3.86 -6.71
CA VAL A 138 -6.00 -2.95 -5.58
C VAL A 138 -4.49 -2.83 -5.33
N ALA A 139 -3.76 -3.95 -5.37
CA ALA A 139 -2.31 -3.94 -5.22
C ALA A 139 -1.62 -3.18 -6.35
N GLY A 140 -2.01 -3.43 -7.61
CA GLY A 140 -1.47 -2.74 -8.78
C GLY A 140 -1.69 -1.22 -8.72
N VAL A 141 -2.90 -0.79 -8.39
CA VAL A 141 -3.23 0.64 -8.21
C VAL A 141 -2.41 1.25 -7.07
N SER A 142 -2.33 0.57 -5.92
CA SER A 142 -1.56 1.06 -4.77
C SER A 142 -0.07 1.20 -5.10
N LEU A 143 0.54 0.20 -5.73
CA LEU A 143 1.94 0.26 -6.14
C LEU A 143 2.17 1.29 -7.25
N GLY A 144 1.22 1.47 -8.16
CA GLY A 144 1.24 2.57 -9.15
C GLY A 144 1.21 3.94 -8.47
N LEU A 145 0.40 4.14 -7.44
CA LEU A 145 0.37 5.37 -6.64
C LEU A 145 1.68 5.58 -5.85
N ALA A 146 2.29 4.49 -5.36
CA ALA A 146 3.61 4.56 -4.73
C ALA A 146 4.67 5.08 -5.69
N ILE A 147 4.73 4.53 -6.92
CA ILE A 147 5.65 4.99 -7.98
C ILE A 147 5.30 6.42 -8.39
N GLY A 148 4.00 6.74 -8.51
CA GLY A 148 3.51 8.08 -8.79
C GLY A 148 3.78 9.10 -7.66
N THR A 149 4.25 8.65 -6.50
CA THR A 149 4.73 9.50 -5.40
C THR A 149 6.24 9.69 -5.49
N LYS A 150 6.99 8.62 -5.66
CA LYS A 150 8.45 8.62 -5.69
C LYS A 150 8.97 7.43 -6.49
N TRP A 151 9.99 7.63 -7.33
CA TRP A 151 10.58 6.58 -8.16
C TRP A 151 11.06 5.34 -7.39
N SER A 152 11.41 5.50 -6.12
CA SER A 152 11.77 4.38 -5.24
C SER A 152 10.65 3.34 -5.05
N GLY A 153 9.39 3.68 -5.35
CA GLY A 153 8.29 2.73 -5.42
C GLY A 153 8.48 1.59 -6.42
N LEU A 154 9.35 1.78 -7.44
CA LEU A 154 9.73 0.73 -8.40
C LEU A 154 10.41 -0.46 -7.71
N PHE A 155 11.22 -0.22 -6.68
CA PHE A 155 11.86 -1.30 -5.93
C PHE A 155 10.83 -2.17 -5.21
N ALA A 156 9.81 -1.54 -4.62
CA ALA A 156 8.71 -2.26 -3.99
C ALA A 156 7.92 -3.09 -5.02
N LEU A 157 7.61 -2.52 -6.19
CA LEU A 157 6.96 -3.24 -7.28
C LEU A 157 7.77 -4.46 -7.73
N ALA A 158 9.08 -4.31 -7.92
CA ALA A 158 9.96 -5.40 -8.34
C ALA A 158 10.01 -6.52 -7.29
N VAL A 159 10.22 -6.18 -6.02
CA VAL A 159 10.28 -7.15 -4.92
C VAL A 159 8.95 -7.87 -4.75
N PHE A 160 7.84 -7.15 -4.75
CA PHE A 160 6.51 -7.76 -4.58
C PHE A 160 6.08 -8.55 -5.82
N GLY A 161 6.50 -8.12 -7.02
CA GLY A 161 6.32 -8.88 -8.24
C GLY A 161 7.01 -10.25 -8.16
N LEU A 162 8.29 -10.28 -7.79
CA LEU A 162 9.02 -11.52 -7.58
C LEU A 162 8.40 -12.39 -6.47
N MET A 163 7.99 -11.76 -5.37
CA MET A 163 7.33 -12.46 -4.27
C MET A 163 6.02 -13.15 -4.70
N THR A 164 5.26 -12.54 -5.62
CA THR A 164 4.01 -13.15 -6.12
C THR A 164 4.25 -14.34 -7.05
N VAL A 165 5.42 -14.45 -7.67
CA VAL A 165 5.83 -15.64 -8.44
C VAL A 165 6.20 -16.79 -7.50
N TRP A 166 6.75 -16.46 -6.34
CA TRP A 166 7.16 -17.44 -5.33
C TRP A 166 6.00 -17.95 -4.46
N TRP A 167 4.91 -17.22 -4.38
CA TRP A 167 3.71 -17.56 -3.58
C TRP A 167 2.77 -18.49 -4.33
#